data_25b4ce4c24b38311bcf0e03b7e88cb39
#
_entry.id   25b4ce4c24b38311bcf0e03b7e88cb39
#
_cell.length_a   1.000
_cell.length_b   1.000
_cell.length_c   1.000
_cell.angle_alpha   90.00
_cell.angle_beta   90.00
_cell.angle_gamma   90.00
#
_symmetry.space_group_name_H-M   'P 1'
#
loop_
_entity.id
_entity.type
_entity.pdbx_description
1 polymer ?
#
loop_
_entity_poly.entity_id
_entity_poly.type
_entity_poly.pdbx_seq_one_letter_code
_entity_poly.pdbx_strand_id
1 'polypeptide(L)'
;TFLDSAQPDNGRLYIDLARVKPRFDPTHIWYKCDKCSELTPFVLKGKCSSCGSDHVHKMEADEYEALSFWRKPVTDALQGEAIHLIDTEEHTAQLSHKDQRDDLWSKTEQYELRFQDLIQEGERPVDILSSTTTMEVGIDIGSLVAVGLRNIPPTRENYQQRAGRAGRRGSSLSTIVTFCEGGPHDMLYFHDPIPMFRGDPRKPWIDVSSEKLLQRHMSMIILQE
;
A
#
# COMPACT_ATOMS: atom_id res chain seq x y z
N THR A 1 8.72 24.31 -28.83
CA THR A 1 8.00 24.51 -27.55
C THR A 1 6.98 23.39 -27.35
N PHE A 2 6.70 22.98 -26.13
CA PHE A 2 5.75 21.89 -25.81
C PHE A 2 4.35 22.13 -26.36
N LEU A 3 3.97 23.38 -26.59
CA LEU A 3 2.67 23.76 -27.12
C LEU A 3 2.46 23.44 -28.60
N ASP A 4 3.55 23.31 -29.37
CA ASP A 4 3.47 22.99 -30.81
C ASP A 4 3.12 21.52 -31.08
N SER A 5 3.14 20.68 -30.04
CA SER A 5 2.81 19.27 -30.10
C SER A 5 1.39 18.95 -29.56
N ALA A 6 0.65 19.95 -29.09
CA ALA A 6 -0.70 19.77 -28.59
C ALA A 6 -1.71 19.87 -29.73
N GLN A 7 -2.52 18.82 -29.93
CA GLN A 7 -3.67 18.88 -30.83
C GLN A 7 -4.92 19.26 -30.04
N PRO A 8 -5.70 20.22 -30.51
CA PRO A 8 -6.98 20.54 -29.89
C PRO A 8 -8.02 19.49 -30.27
N ASP A 9 -8.57 18.83 -29.28
CA ASP A 9 -9.76 17.99 -29.43
C ASP A 9 -10.84 18.52 -28.49
N ASN A 10 -11.98 18.91 -29.02
CA ASN A 10 -13.11 19.48 -28.26
C ASN A 10 -12.72 20.65 -27.33
N GLY A 11 -11.78 21.49 -27.75
CA GLY A 11 -11.28 22.61 -26.97
C GLY A 11 -10.31 22.23 -25.83
N ARG A 12 -9.91 20.98 -25.74
CA ARG A 12 -8.86 20.51 -24.82
C ARG A 12 -7.53 20.38 -25.54
N LEU A 13 -6.48 20.76 -24.87
CA LEU A 13 -5.10 20.58 -25.36
C LEU A 13 -4.56 19.26 -24.80
N TYR A 14 -4.09 18.39 -25.70
CA TYR A 14 -3.44 17.12 -25.35
C TYR A 14 -1.96 17.18 -25.74
N ILE A 15 -1.12 16.61 -24.89
CA ILE A 15 0.29 16.41 -25.19
C ILE A 15 0.41 15.07 -25.93
N ASP A 16 0.97 15.10 -27.13
CA ASP A 16 1.30 13.89 -27.87
C ASP A 16 2.46 13.15 -27.18
N LEU A 17 2.14 12.06 -26.48
CA LEU A 17 3.12 11.28 -25.74
C LEU A 17 4.20 10.68 -26.62
N ALA A 18 3.94 10.45 -27.91
CA ALA A 18 4.95 9.97 -28.84
C ALA A 18 6.09 10.99 -29.09
N ARG A 19 5.84 12.25 -28.80
CA ARG A 19 6.81 13.34 -28.90
C ARG A 19 7.52 13.66 -27.59
N VAL A 20 7.09 13.07 -26.47
CA VAL A 20 7.72 13.22 -25.17
C VAL A 20 8.95 12.31 -25.14
N LYS A 21 10.14 12.90 -25.04
CA LYS A 21 11.39 12.17 -24.89
C LYS A 21 11.87 12.30 -23.44
N PRO A 22 12.08 11.20 -22.73
CA PRO A 22 12.70 11.25 -21.43
C PRO A 22 14.15 11.75 -21.59
N ARG A 23 14.55 12.69 -20.74
CA ARG A 23 15.93 13.16 -20.64
C ARG A 23 16.49 12.76 -19.29
N PHE A 24 17.55 11.99 -19.29
CA PHE A 24 18.32 11.70 -18.10
C PHE A 24 19.47 12.72 -17.99
N ASP A 25 19.46 13.50 -16.93
CA ASP A 25 20.49 14.49 -16.65
C ASP A 25 20.98 14.34 -15.21
N PRO A 26 22.11 13.67 -14.97
CA PRO A 26 22.65 13.44 -13.64
C PRO A 26 23.11 14.73 -12.93
N THR A 27 23.27 15.82 -13.70
CA THR A 27 23.69 17.12 -13.18
C THR A 27 22.51 18.06 -12.91
N HIS A 28 21.29 17.57 -13.11
CA HIS A 28 20.11 18.40 -12.93
C HIS A 28 19.94 18.84 -11.47
N ILE A 29 19.64 20.12 -11.31
CA ILE A 29 19.46 20.72 -9.99
C ILE A 29 18.03 20.50 -9.54
N TRP A 30 17.86 19.90 -8.38
CA TRP A 30 16.58 19.72 -7.72
C TRP A 30 16.35 20.77 -6.65
N TYR A 31 15.09 21.03 -6.39
CA TYR A 31 14.63 21.98 -5.39
C TYR A 31 13.74 21.26 -4.37
N LYS A 32 13.83 21.67 -3.12
CA LYS A 32 13.02 21.14 -2.03
C LYS A 32 12.22 22.25 -1.37
N CYS A 33 10.98 21.96 -1.02
CA CYS A 33 10.12 22.87 -0.29
C CYS A 33 10.21 22.60 1.21
N ASP A 34 10.54 23.62 2.02
CA ASP A 34 10.63 23.49 3.47
C ASP A 34 9.28 23.25 4.14
N LYS A 35 8.18 23.66 3.49
CA LYS A 35 6.84 23.55 4.04
C LYS A 35 6.22 22.18 3.86
N CYS A 36 6.35 21.55 2.69
CA CYS A 36 5.68 20.29 2.36
C CYS A 36 6.65 19.17 1.97
N SER A 37 7.96 19.44 2.00
CA SER A 37 9.04 18.50 1.63
C SER A 37 8.99 18.01 0.17
N GLU A 38 8.18 18.64 -0.68
CA GLU A 38 8.08 18.32 -2.10
C GLU A 38 9.42 18.52 -2.79
N LEU A 39 9.81 17.55 -3.60
CA LEU A 39 10.99 17.60 -4.47
C LEU A 39 10.55 17.91 -5.90
N THR A 40 11.09 18.96 -6.49
CA THR A 40 10.75 19.37 -7.86
C THR A 40 11.99 19.66 -8.69
N PRO A 41 12.01 19.25 -9.96
CA PRO A 41 13.12 19.59 -10.87
C PRO A 41 13.10 21.04 -11.36
N PHE A 42 12.03 21.78 -11.07
CA PHE A 42 11.89 23.17 -11.49
C PHE A 42 11.05 23.98 -10.51
N VAL A 43 11.28 25.27 -10.44
CA VAL A 43 10.50 26.20 -9.64
C VAL A 43 9.83 27.23 -10.56
N LEU A 44 8.51 27.34 -10.50
CA LEU A 44 7.78 28.34 -11.27
C LEU A 44 7.48 29.55 -10.40
N LYS A 45 7.93 30.71 -10.87
CA LYS A 45 7.73 32.02 -10.17
C LYS A 45 8.18 32.00 -8.70
N GLY A 46 9.23 31.21 -8.38
CA GLY A 46 9.75 31.13 -7.02
C GLY A 46 8.85 30.37 -6.01
N LYS A 47 7.86 29.59 -6.49
CA LYS A 47 6.90 28.92 -5.62
C LYS A 47 6.93 27.39 -5.80
N CYS A 48 6.63 26.70 -4.72
CA CYS A 48 6.42 25.26 -4.74
C CYS A 48 5.20 24.90 -5.61
N SER A 49 5.36 23.91 -6.47
CA SER A 49 4.31 23.42 -7.37
C SER A 49 3.13 22.76 -6.63
N SER A 50 3.39 22.17 -5.45
CA SER A 50 2.39 21.45 -4.67
C SER A 50 1.64 22.34 -3.68
N CYS A 51 2.34 23.10 -2.84
CA CYS A 51 1.68 23.87 -1.77
C CYS A 51 1.66 25.38 -1.99
N GLY A 52 2.26 25.88 -3.08
CA GLY A 52 2.31 27.29 -3.41
C GLY A 52 3.20 28.16 -2.51
N SER A 53 3.95 27.54 -1.56
CA SER A 53 4.88 28.23 -0.67
C SER A 53 6.05 28.81 -1.45
N ASP A 54 6.57 29.95 -1.01
CA ASP A 54 7.80 30.57 -1.51
C ASP A 54 9.07 30.05 -0.81
N HIS A 55 8.92 29.23 0.23
CA HIS A 55 10.04 28.57 0.92
C HIS A 55 10.53 27.35 0.11
N VAL A 56 11.17 27.62 -1.01
CA VAL A 56 11.78 26.59 -1.88
C VAL A 56 13.24 26.92 -2.06
N HIS A 57 14.11 25.99 -1.74
CA HIS A 57 15.54 26.15 -1.91
C HIS A 57 16.12 25.10 -2.88
N LYS A 58 17.30 25.39 -3.40
CA LYS A 58 18.08 24.44 -4.16
C LYS A 58 18.68 23.41 -3.22
N MET A 59 18.55 22.14 -3.55
CA MET A 59 19.10 21.07 -2.73
C MET A 59 20.62 21.14 -2.64
N GLU A 60 21.14 20.96 -1.45
CA GLU A 60 22.57 20.87 -1.16
C GLU A 60 23.05 19.41 -1.15
N ALA A 61 24.37 19.21 -1.09
CA ALA A 61 24.99 17.89 -1.21
C ALA A 61 24.57 16.89 -0.12
N ASP A 62 24.43 17.35 1.09
CA ASP A 62 23.95 16.54 2.24
C ASP A 62 22.50 16.08 2.08
N GLU A 63 21.66 16.91 1.49
CA GLU A 63 20.27 16.53 1.19
C GLU A 63 20.21 15.48 0.07
N TYR A 64 21.08 15.55 -0.93
CA TYR A 64 21.20 14.48 -1.93
C TYR A 64 21.71 13.17 -1.31
N GLU A 65 22.64 13.26 -0.37
CA GLU A 65 23.16 12.08 0.34
C GLU A 65 22.07 11.41 1.17
N ALA A 66 21.24 12.18 1.84
CA ALA A 66 20.07 11.67 2.58
C ALA A 66 19.08 10.90 1.68
N LEU A 67 19.07 11.17 0.38
CA LEU A 67 18.26 10.49 -0.64
C LEU A 67 19.00 9.35 -1.35
N SER A 68 20.22 9.04 -0.96
CA SER A 68 21.06 8.01 -1.61
C SER A 68 20.38 6.64 -1.62
N PHE A 69 19.61 6.31 -0.58
CA PHE A 69 18.81 5.10 -0.51
C PHE A 69 17.86 4.93 -1.72
N TRP A 70 17.17 6.00 -2.13
CA TRP A 70 16.26 5.97 -3.27
C TRP A 70 16.99 5.89 -4.62
N ARG A 71 18.22 6.40 -4.69
CA ARG A 71 19.06 6.39 -5.88
C ARG A 71 19.84 5.08 -6.06
N LYS A 72 20.09 4.38 -4.98
CA LYS A 72 20.92 3.17 -4.97
C LYS A 72 20.49 2.14 -6.02
N PRO A 73 19.21 1.74 -6.18
CA PRO A 73 18.83 0.76 -7.20
C PRO A 73 19.18 1.20 -8.63
N VAL A 74 19.08 2.50 -8.91
CA VAL A 74 19.41 3.03 -10.22
C VAL A 74 20.94 3.05 -10.43
N THR A 75 21.71 3.44 -9.43
CA THR A 75 23.18 3.45 -9.51
C THR A 75 23.72 2.03 -9.62
N ASP A 76 23.19 1.08 -8.87
CA ASP A 76 23.56 -0.34 -8.94
C ASP A 76 23.29 -0.90 -10.34
N ALA A 77 22.11 -0.63 -10.91
CA ALA A 77 21.77 -1.04 -12.28
C ALA A 77 22.70 -0.43 -13.33
N LEU A 78 23.10 0.83 -13.18
CA LEU A 78 24.08 1.48 -14.07
C LEU A 78 25.48 0.87 -13.96
N GLN A 79 25.81 0.25 -12.84
CA GLN A 79 27.06 -0.47 -12.61
C GLN A 79 26.99 -1.94 -13.06
N GLY A 80 25.84 -2.36 -13.60
CA GLY A 80 25.65 -3.73 -14.11
C GLY A 80 25.15 -4.71 -13.05
N GLU A 81 24.78 -4.24 -11.86
CA GLU A 81 24.09 -5.07 -10.87
C GLU A 81 22.70 -5.47 -11.37
N ALA A 82 22.29 -6.68 -11.03
CA ALA A 82 20.96 -7.17 -11.38
C ALA A 82 19.86 -6.37 -10.68
N ILE A 83 18.91 -5.85 -11.45
CA ILE A 83 17.74 -5.18 -10.90
C ILE A 83 16.88 -6.24 -10.21
N HIS A 84 16.59 -6.03 -8.93
CA HIS A 84 15.62 -6.84 -8.23
C HIS A 84 14.21 -6.54 -8.75
N LEU A 85 13.56 -7.55 -9.32
CA LEU A 85 12.18 -7.43 -9.76
C LEU A 85 11.27 -7.66 -8.56
N ILE A 86 10.42 -6.67 -8.27
CA ILE A 86 9.41 -6.74 -7.21
C ILE A 86 8.19 -7.46 -7.79
N ASP A 87 7.82 -8.58 -7.18
CA ASP A 87 6.60 -9.32 -7.53
C ASP A 87 5.45 -8.83 -6.64
N THR A 88 4.37 -8.38 -7.29
CA THR A 88 3.20 -7.80 -6.61
C THR A 88 1.95 -8.57 -6.95
N GLU A 89 1.20 -8.97 -5.93
CA GLU A 89 -0.06 -9.69 -6.10
C GLU A 89 -1.21 -8.94 -5.43
N GLU A 90 -2.42 -9.16 -5.93
CA GLU A 90 -3.63 -8.60 -5.35
C GLU A 90 -4.55 -9.73 -4.84
N HIS A 91 -5.00 -9.61 -3.60
CA HIS A 91 -5.96 -10.52 -3.01
C HIS A 91 -7.27 -9.80 -2.70
N THR A 92 -8.32 -10.15 -3.45
CA THR A 92 -9.67 -9.62 -3.25
C THR A 92 -10.68 -10.76 -3.22
N ALA A 93 -11.81 -10.58 -2.52
CA ALA A 93 -12.89 -11.57 -2.46
C ALA A 93 -13.48 -11.91 -3.84
N GLN A 94 -13.31 -11.03 -4.84
CA GLN A 94 -13.83 -11.24 -6.20
C GLN A 94 -13.02 -12.25 -7.01
N LEU A 95 -11.74 -12.46 -6.70
CA LEU A 95 -10.91 -13.46 -7.39
C LEU A 95 -11.35 -14.88 -7.06
N SER A 96 -11.89 -15.10 -5.86
CA SER A 96 -12.33 -16.40 -5.36
C SER A 96 -13.48 -17.04 -6.15
N HIS A 97 -14.32 -16.26 -6.84
CA HIS A 97 -15.51 -16.79 -7.51
C HIS A 97 -15.35 -17.09 -9.01
N LYS A 98 -14.34 -16.57 -9.67
CA LYS A 98 -14.14 -16.75 -11.11
C LYS A 98 -13.25 -17.94 -11.50
N ASP A 99 -12.45 -18.44 -10.58
CA ASP A 99 -11.38 -19.40 -10.87
C ASP A 99 -11.70 -20.86 -10.51
N GLN A 100 -12.97 -21.22 -10.30
CA GLN A 100 -13.38 -22.61 -9.96
C GLN A 100 -13.46 -23.55 -11.16
N ARG A 101 -12.77 -23.28 -12.27
CA ARG A 101 -12.79 -24.15 -13.45
C ARG A 101 -11.40 -24.73 -13.70
N ASP A 102 -11.32 -26.04 -13.60
CA ASP A 102 -10.46 -27.00 -14.29
C ASP A 102 -9.12 -27.43 -13.66
N ASP A 103 -8.66 -26.94 -12.51
CA ASP A 103 -7.48 -27.50 -11.85
C ASP A 103 -7.78 -28.07 -10.46
N LEU A 104 -7.01 -29.10 -10.04
CA LEU A 104 -7.13 -29.75 -8.71
C LEU A 104 -6.97 -28.79 -7.53
N TRP A 105 -6.33 -27.66 -7.76
CA TRP A 105 -6.14 -26.56 -6.80
C TRP A 105 -6.76 -25.30 -7.36
N SER A 106 -7.59 -24.64 -6.58
CA SER A 106 -8.06 -23.31 -6.99
C SER A 106 -6.84 -22.38 -7.08
N LYS A 107 -6.84 -21.45 -8.03
CA LYS A 107 -5.77 -20.44 -8.11
C LYS A 107 -5.61 -19.68 -6.79
N THR A 108 -6.70 -19.50 -6.05
CA THR A 108 -6.69 -18.90 -4.73
C THR A 108 -5.81 -19.68 -3.74
N GLU A 109 -5.91 -21.01 -3.71
CA GLU A 109 -5.06 -21.85 -2.84
C GLU A 109 -3.59 -21.80 -3.25
N GLN A 110 -3.29 -21.76 -4.56
CA GLN A 110 -1.93 -21.57 -5.06
C GLN A 110 -1.35 -20.22 -4.63
N TYR A 111 -2.14 -19.14 -4.69
CA TYR A 111 -1.71 -17.84 -4.19
C TYR A 111 -1.49 -17.85 -2.68
N GLU A 112 -2.37 -18.47 -1.91
CA GLU A 112 -2.21 -18.58 -0.45
C GLU A 112 -0.93 -19.33 -0.06
N LEU A 113 -0.57 -20.39 -0.79
CA LEU A 113 0.71 -21.10 -0.59
C LEU A 113 1.91 -20.20 -0.88
N ARG A 114 1.86 -19.42 -1.97
CA ARG A 114 2.93 -18.45 -2.28
C ARG A 114 3.07 -17.37 -1.20
N PHE A 115 1.96 -16.95 -0.57
CA PHE A 115 1.99 -15.99 0.54
C PHE A 115 2.62 -16.57 1.82
N GLN A 116 2.62 -17.89 1.96
CA GLN A 116 3.28 -18.60 3.05
C GLN A 116 4.76 -18.93 2.75
N ASP A 117 5.32 -18.42 1.67
CA ASP A 117 6.65 -18.79 1.16
C ASP A 117 6.77 -20.28 0.77
N LEU A 118 5.65 -20.97 0.54
CA LEU A 118 5.61 -22.32 -0.02
C LEU A 118 5.64 -22.24 -1.55
N ILE A 119 6.84 -22.06 -2.09
CA ILE A 119 7.07 -21.72 -3.49
C ILE A 119 7.29 -23.02 -4.27
N GLN A 120 6.58 -23.19 -5.40
CA GLN A 120 6.80 -24.26 -6.33
C GLN A 120 8.00 -23.97 -7.25
N GLU A 121 8.59 -25.01 -7.84
CA GLU A 121 9.73 -24.87 -8.73
C GLU A 121 9.38 -23.99 -9.94
N GLY A 122 10.11 -22.88 -10.10
CA GLY A 122 9.88 -21.89 -11.17
C GLY A 122 9.02 -20.68 -10.78
N GLU A 123 8.40 -20.67 -9.61
CA GLU A 123 7.67 -19.49 -9.09
C GLU A 123 8.58 -18.55 -8.31
N ARG A 124 8.16 -17.29 -8.17
CA ARG A 124 8.84 -16.28 -7.36
C ARG A 124 8.06 -16.01 -6.08
N PRO A 125 8.74 -15.65 -4.99
CA PRO A 125 8.06 -15.18 -3.78
C PRO A 125 7.31 -13.88 -4.08
N VAL A 126 6.23 -13.64 -3.35
CA VAL A 126 5.47 -12.38 -3.42
C VAL A 126 6.13 -11.36 -2.49
N ASP A 127 6.62 -10.26 -3.06
CA ASP A 127 7.26 -9.18 -2.30
C ASP A 127 6.23 -8.23 -1.69
N ILE A 128 5.16 -7.92 -2.45
CA ILE A 128 4.11 -7.01 -2.03
C ILE A 128 2.74 -7.64 -2.30
N LEU A 129 1.94 -7.73 -1.25
CA LEU A 129 0.57 -8.17 -1.32
C LEU A 129 -0.38 -6.98 -1.11
N SER A 130 -1.14 -6.63 -2.16
CA SER A 130 -2.22 -5.67 -2.08
C SER A 130 -3.52 -6.38 -1.73
N SER A 131 -4.24 -5.90 -0.72
CA SER A 131 -5.45 -6.56 -0.25
C SER A 131 -6.50 -5.59 0.23
N THR A 132 -7.74 -6.02 0.15
CA THR A 132 -8.89 -5.35 0.77
C THR A 132 -9.12 -5.86 2.20
N THR A 133 -10.32 -5.73 2.72
CA THR A 133 -10.74 -6.25 4.03
C THR A 133 -10.70 -7.77 4.17
N THR A 134 -10.46 -8.50 3.08
CA THR A 134 -10.35 -9.96 3.10
C THR A 134 -9.24 -10.47 4.02
N MET A 135 -8.19 -9.67 4.19
CA MET A 135 -7.07 -10.02 5.10
C MET A 135 -7.34 -9.76 6.58
N GLU A 136 -8.49 -9.19 6.94
CA GLU A 136 -8.93 -9.11 8.34
C GLU A 136 -9.34 -10.48 8.88
N VAL A 137 -9.85 -11.36 8.02
CA VAL A 137 -10.42 -12.65 8.41
C VAL A 137 -9.45 -13.79 8.05
N GLY A 138 -8.88 -14.41 9.07
CA GLY A 138 -8.39 -15.78 9.18
C GLY A 138 -7.56 -16.44 8.06
N ILE A 139 -7.18 -15.75 6.99
CA ILE A 139 -6.32 -16.32 5.96
C ILE A 139 -4.89 -16.38 6.51
N ASP A 140 -4.28 -17.54 6.42
CA ASP A 140 -2.88 -17.72 6.80
C ASP A 140 -1.97 -17.26 5.64
N ILE A 141 -1.50 -16.03 5.73
CA ILE A 141 -0.59 -15.42 4.75
C ILE A 141 0.88 -15.46 5.20
N GLY A 142 1.17 -16.29 6.20
CA GLY A 142 2.51 -16.27 6.78
C GLY A 142 2.82 -14.98 7.52
N SER A 143 4.09 -14.68 7.70
CA SER A 143 4.55 -13.53 8.48
C SER A 143 5.07 -12.40 7.57
N LEU A 144 4.42 -11.25 7.65
CA LEU A 144 4.82 -10.07 6.90
C LEU A 144 5.88 -9.27 7.67
N VAL A 145 6.84 -8.70 6.95
CA VAL A 145 7.84 -7.78 7.53
C VAL A 145 7.21 -6.44 7.89
N ALA A 146 6.32 -5.95 7.01
CA ALA A 146 5.66 -4.67 7.19
C ALA A 146 4.21 -4.71 6.68
N VAL A 147 3.38 -3.84 7.22
CA VAL A 147 2.00 -3.61 6.78
C VAL A 147 1.80 -2.13 6.49
N GLY A 148 1.35 -1.82 5.28
CA GLY A 148 0.92 -0.50 4.87
C GLY A 148 -0.61 -0.40 4.88
N LEU A 149 -1.16 0.55 5.63
CA LEU A 149 -2.59 0.87 5.62
C LEU A 149 -2.81 2.15 4.81
N ARG A 150 -3.65 2.08 3.80
CA ARG A 150 -3.92 3.23 2.94
C ARG A 150 -4.71 4.33 3.66
N ASN A 151 -5.59 3.96 4.59
CA ASN A 151 -6.39 4.86 5.41
C ASN A 151 -6.44 4.31 6.84
N ILE A 152 -6.88 5.12 7.78
CA ILE A 152 -7.18 4.63 9.13
C ILE A 152 -8.42 3.74 9.08
N PRO A 153 -8.33 2.50 9.58
CA PRO A 153 -9.47 1.59 9.62
C PRO A 153 -10.65 2.16 10.42
N PRO A 154 -11.89 1.75 10.12
CA PRO A 154 -13.07 2.30 10.76
C PRO A 154 -13.11 2.12 12.28
N THR A 155 -12.54 1.01 12.76
CA THR A 155 -12.50 0.71 14.20
C THR A 155 -11.11 0.24 14.63
N ARG A 156 -10.87 0.31 15.92
CA ARG A 156 -9.64 -0.18 16.54
C ARG A 156 -9.43 -1.68 16.27
N GLU A 157 -10.51 -2.47 16.34
CA GLU A 157 -10.46 -3.91 16.09
C GLU A 157 -9.99 -4.22 14.67
N ASN A 158 -10.51 -3.49 13.67
CA ASN A 158 -10.04 -3.60 12.29
C ASN A 158 -8.56 -3.21 12.18
N TYR A 159 -8.15 -2.14 12.86
CA TYR A 159 -6.74 -1.75 12.89
C TYR A 159 -5.87 -2.87 13.46
N GLN A 160 -6.25 -3.45 14.60
CA GLN A 160 -5.49 -4.53 15.23
C GLN A 160 -5.42 -5.79 14.36
N GLN A 161 -6.51 -6.15 13.68
CA GLN A 161 -6.54 -7.31 12.78
C GLN A 161 -5.62 -7.14 11.58
N ARG A 162 -5.56 -5.94 11.00
CA ARG A 162 -4.66 -5.62 9.89
C ARG A 162 -3.21 -5.46 10.35
N ALA A 163 -2.99 -4.67 11.39
CA ALA A 163 -1.66 -4.41 11.95
C ALA A 163 -1.02 -5.69 12.53
N GLY A 164 -1.84 -6.58 13.11
CA GLY A 164 -1.40 -7.87 13.66
C GLY A 164 -0.89 -8.87 12.62
N ARG A 165 -1.00 -8.55 11.32
CA ARG A 165 -0.36 -9.31 10.25
C ARG A 165 1.14 -8.99 10.12
N ALA A 166 1.60 -7.85 10.65
CA ALA A 166 3.02 -7.50 10.68
C ALA A 166 3.73 -8.23 11.83
N GLY A 167 4.90 -8.76 11.54
CA GLY A 167 5.79 -9.38 12.53
C GLY A 167 6.16 -10.80 12.17
N ARG A 168 7.38 -10.97 11.65
CA ARG A 168 7.93 -12.28 11.30
C ARG A 168 8.38 -13.00 12.56
N ARG A 169 8.13 -14.31 12.67
CA ARG A 169 8.71 -15.15 13.73
C ARG A 169 10.23 -15.02 13.69
N GLY A 170 10.84 -14.57 14.79
CA GLY A 170 12.29 -14.32 14.89
C GLY A 170 12.74 -12.91 14.50
N SER A 171 11.83 -12.02 14.03
CA SER A 171 12.14 -10.60 13.88
C SER A 171 11.73 -9.84 15.14
N SER A 172 12.66 -9.06 15.67
CA SER A 172 12.41 -8.17 16.82
C SER A 172 11.68 -6.88 16.43
N LEU A 173 11.49 -6.63 15.12
CA LEU A 173 10.89 -5.42 14.60
C LEU A 173 9.79 -5.75 13.60
N SER A 174 8.62 -5.15 13.81
CA SER A 174 7.53 -5.11 12.82
C SER A 174 7.18 -3.66 12.52
N THR A 175 7.01 -3.35 11.25
CA THR A 175 6.73 -1.99 10.80
C THR A 175 5.28 -1.89 10.35
N ILE A 176 4.52 -0.95 10.91
CA ILE A 176 3.18 -0.61 10.46
C ILE A 176 3.18 0.86 10.07
N VAL A 177 2.80 1.14 8.83
CA VAL A 177 2.68 2.50 8.30
C VAL A 177 1.24 2.75 7.90
N THR A 178 0.64 3.82 8.41
CA THR A 178 -0.70 4.23 8.04
C THR A 178 -0.63 5.56 7.31
N PHE A 179 -1.10 5.58 6.08
CA PHE A 179 -1.29 6.80 5.31
C PHE A 179 -2.66 7.39 5.66
N CYS A 180 -2.67 8.65 6.12
CA CYS A 180 -3.90 9.35 6.46
C CYS A 180 -4.28 10.29 5.30
N GLU A 181 -5.43 10.06 4.69
CA GLU A 181 -6.02 11.03 3.76
C GLU A 181 -6.59 12.22 4.52
N GLY A 182 -6.80 13.36 3.83
CA GLY A 182 -7.30 14.58 4.48
C GLY A 182 -8.76 14.54 4.96
N GLY A 183 -9.39 13.36 5.04
CA GLY A 183 -10.75 13.18 5.53
C GLY A 183 -10.88 13.36 7.04
N PRO A 184 -12.08 13.73 7.55
CA PRO A 184 -12.28 14.04 8.98
C PRO A 184 -11.90 12.89 9.91
N HIS A 185 -12.19 11.65 9.51
CA HIS A 185 -11.86 10.44 10.28
C HIS A 185 -10.35 10.26 10.42
N ASP A 186 -9.63 10.30 9.30
CA ASP A 186 -8.19 10.12 9.28
C ASP A 186 -7.47 11.25 10.02
N MET A 187 -7.92 12.50 9.84
CA MET A 187 -7.33 13.65 10.51
C MET A 187 -7.52 13.61 12.02
N LEU A 188 -8.66 13.08 12.51
CA LEU A 188 -8.89 12.91 13.94
C LEU A 188 -7.81 12.03 14.56
N TYR A 189 -7.56 10.85 13.98
CA TYR A 189 -6.57 9.91 14.51
C TYR A 189 -5.13 10.26 14.12
N PHE A 190 -4.93 11.08 13.10
CA PHE A 190 -3.60 11.63 12.82
C PHE A 190 -3.14 12.58 13.94
N HIS A 191 -4.05 13.38 14.48
CA HIS A 191 -3.74 14.28 15.59
C HIS A 191 -3.68 13.57 16.94
N ASP A 192 -4.55 12.59 17.16
CA ASP A 192 -4.53 11.76 18.37
C ASP A 192 -4.68 10.26 18.02
N PRO A 193 -3.57 9.55 17.79
CA PRO A 193 -3.59 8.14 17.44
C PRO A 193 -3.85 7.20 18.62
N ILE A 194 -3.75 7.67 19.86
CA ILE A 194 -3.82 6.85 21.07
C ILE A 194 -5.11 6.01 21.16
N PRO A 195 -6.32 6.55 20.89
CA PRO A 195 -7.55 5.76 20.94
C PRO A 195 -7.57 4.59 19.94
N MET A 196 -6.90 4.74 18.79
CA MET A 196 -6.78 3.66 17.79
C MET A 196 -5.86 2.52 18.28
N PHE A 197 -4.82 2.86 19.04
CA PHE A 197 -3.83 1.86 19.51
C PHE A 197 -4.17 1.27 20.88
N ARG A 198 -4.69 2.06 21.82
CA ARG A 198 -4.86 1.70 23.23
C ARG A 198 -6.29 1.82 23.75
N GLY A 199 -7.25 2.19 22.91
CA GLY A 199 -8.66 2.28 23.31
C GLY A 199 -9.22 0.95 23.83
N ASP A 200 -10.29 0.95 24.58
CA ASP A 200 -10.98 -0.26 25.01
C ASP A 200 -11.68 -0.91 23.80
N PRO A 201 -11.59 -2.24 23.66
CA PRO A 201 -12.31 -2.94 22.61
C PRO A 201 -13.82 -2.83 22.86
N ARG A 202 -14.58 -2.67 21.79
CA ARG A 202 -16.05 -2.70 21.90
C ARG A 202 -16.47 -4.06 22.40
N LYS A 203 -17.34 -4.09 23.40
CA LYS A 203 -17.92 -5.34 23.87
C LYS A 203 -18.72 -5.96 22.72
N PRO A 204 -18.51 -7.23 22.41
CA PRO A 204 -19.30 -7.88 21.37
C PRO A 204 -20.77 -7.88 21.80
N TRP A 205 -21.64 -7.45 20.91
CA TRP A 205 -23.07 -7.49 21.10
C TRP A 205 -23.65 -8.59 20.23
N ILE A 206 -24.39 -9.51 20.88
CA ILE A 206 -25.06 -10.58 20.17
C ILE A 206 -26.54 -10.33 20.32
N ASP A 207 -27.26 -10.30 19.22
CA ASP A 207 -28.70 -10.26 19.19
C ASP A 207 -29.24 -11.68 19.53
N VAL A 208 -29.57 -11.89 20.79
CA VAL A 208 -30.13 -13.15 21.26
C VAL A 208 -31.60 -13.33 20.88
N SER A 209 -32.24 -12.33 20.32
CA SER A 209 -33.65 -12.39 19.88
C SER A 209 -33.81 -12.94 18.45
N SER A 210 -32.70 -13.17 17.73
CA SER A 210 -32.75 -13.71 16.40
C SER A 210 -33.18 -15.17 16.36
N GLU A 211 -34.44 -15.42 15.95
CA GLU A 211 -35.04 -16.76 15.83
C GLU A 211 -34.18 -17.70 14.96
N LYS A 212 -33.62 -17.21 13.87
CA LYS A 212 -32.72 -17.96 12.95
C LYS A 212 -31.44 -18.44 13.66
N LEU A 213 -30.87 -17.58 14.50
CA LEU A 213 -29.68 -17.92 15.26
C LEU A 213 -29.97 -18.99 16.29
N LEU A 214 -31.11 -18.84 16.98
CA LEU A 214 -31.59 -19.79 17.97
C LEU A 214 -31.88 -21.17 17.37
N GLN A 215 -32.56 -21.21 16.22
CA GLN A 215 -32.84 -22.46 15.48
C GLN A 215 -31.55 -23.17 15.07
N ARG A 216 -30.56 -22.44 14.53
CA ARG A 216 -29.26 -23.02 14.16
C ARG A 216 -28.54 -23.59 15.39
N HIS A 217 -28.56 -22.87 16.50
CA HIS A 217 -27.89 -23.31 17.72
C HIS A 217 -28.56 -24.56 18.31
N MET A 218 -29.90 -24.58 18.37
CA MET A 218 -30.67 -25.75 18.80
C MET A 218 -30.42 -26.95 17.89
N SER A 219 -30.39 -26.76 16.57
CA SER A 219 -30.08 -27.84 15.62
C SER A 219 -28.66 -28.39 15.82
N MET A 220 -27.68 -27.56 16.11
CA MET A 220 -26.34 -28.04 16.45
C MET A 220 -26.28 -28.86 17.72
N ILE A 221 -26.98 -28.44 18.77
CA ILE A 221 -27.03 -29.18 20.03
C ILE A 221 -27.66 -30.56 19.81
N ILE A 222 -28.79 -30.64 19.09
CA ILE A 222 -29.49 -31.91 18.81
C ILE A 222 -28.62 -32.85 17.95
N LEU A 223 -27.77 -32.34 17.08
CA LEU A 223 -26.89 -33.15 16.23
C LEU A 223 -25.61 -33.60 16.93
N GLN A 224 -25.29 -33.04 18.11
CA GLN A 224 -24.12 -33.43 18.91
C GLN A 224 -24.43 -34.53 19.95
N GLU A 225 -25.69 -34.81 20.21
CA GLU A 225 -26.17 -35.98 21.01
C GLU A 225 -26.40 -37.20 20.08
#